data_1544d07a341ddd55b30d512543c13c1d
#
_entry.id   1544d07a341ddd55b30d512543c13c1d
#
_cell.length_a   1.000
_cell.length_b   1.000
_cell.length_c   1.000
_cell.angle_alpha   90.00
_cell.angle_beta   90.00
_cell.angle_gamma   90.00
#
_symmetry.space_group_name_H-M   'P 1'
#
loop_
_entity.id
_entity.type
_entity.pdbx_description
1 polymer ?
#
loop_
_entity_poly.entity_id
_entity_poly.type
_entity_poly.pdbx_seq_one_letter_code
_entity_poly.pdbx_strand_id
1 'polypeptide(L)'
;SHLALQHFHGIARKRRDEKLFGVFSHRVLDRSHPMLANINTRFDMPHSRWNGISAEQLTARGLPVLVAGEESGVAMASSPDGFRQIYFQGHPEYDRSSLLKEFRRDVQLYSEGALPRPPKLPVHYFSPAGQRLIRDYIESGRPISDFPEAQLADEVDVTWRDTAKALFANWLGLVYQLTHKERHLQYMDGIDPADPLGRLKRG
;
A
#
# COMPACT_ATOMS: atom_id res chain seq x y z
N SER A 1 -10.93 0.42 1.64
CA SER A 1 -11.58 -0.90 1.35
C SER A 1 -12.58 -1.35 2.42
N HIS A 2 -12.34 -1.04 3.72
CA HIS A 2 -13.20 -1.53 4.81
C HIS A 2 -14.67 -1.08 4.67
N LEU A 3 -14.92 0.18 4.28
CA LEU A 3 -16.29 0.68 4.04
C LEU A 3 -16.93 -0.02 2.84
N ALA A 4 -16.18 -0.25 1.78
CA ALA A 4 -16.70 -0.96 0.61
C ALA A 4 -17.03 -2.42 0.94
N LEU A 5 -16.18 -3.13 1.68
CA LEU A 5 -16.45 -4.50 2.15
C LEU A 5 -17.68 -4.58 3.06
N GLN A 6 -17.88 -3.57 3.92
CA GLN A 6 -19.10 -3.46 4.72
C GLN A 6 -20.33 -3.23 3.85
N HIS A 7 -20.25 -2.29 2.90
CA HIS A 7 -21.37 -1.89 2.06
C HIS A 7 -21.80 -3.00 1.09
N PHE A 8 -20.85 -3.58 0.36
CA PHE A 8 -21.15 -4.56 -0.69
C PHE A 8 -21.33 -5.99 -0.19
N HIS A 9 -20.69 -6.35 0.92
CA HIS A 9 -20.63 -7.74 1.38
C HIS A 9 -21.05 -7.93 2.84
N GLY A 10 -21.41 -6.87 3.56
CA GLY A 10 -21.80 -6.92 4.97
C GLY A 10 -20.66 -7.35 5.90
N ILE A 11 -19.40 -7.15 5.49
CA ILE A 11 -18.21 -7.56 6.27
C ILE A 11 -17.76 -6.41 7.15
N ALA A 12 -18.03 -6.49 8.44
CA ALA A 12 -17.60 -5.49 9.41
C ALA A 12 -16.10 -5.63 9.72
N ARG A 13 -15.40 -4.50 9.73
CA ARG A 13 -14.00 -4.41 10.19
C ARG A 13 -13.92 -4.69 11.70
N LYS A 14 -12.85 -5.35 12.12
CA LYS A 14 -12.54 -5.56 13.56
C LYS A 14 -11.42 -4.61 13.96
N ARG A 15 -11.56 -3.98 15.14
CA ARG A 15 -10.51 -3.17 15.72
C ARG A 15 -9.36 -4.07 16.18
N ARG A 16 -8.13 -3.63 15.93
CA ARG A 16 -6.91 -4.26 16.44
C ARG A 16 -6.55 -3.67 17.80
N ASP A 17 -5.90 -4.44 18.63
CA ASP A 17 -5.38 -3.96 19.91
C ASP A 17 -4.26 -2.94 19.72
N GLU A 18 -3.47 -3.12 18.64
CA GLU A 18 -2.40 -2.23 18.25
C GLU A 18 -2.52 -1.79 16.78
N LYS A 19 -2.05 -0.57 16.49
CA LYS A 19 -1.92 -0.07 15.12
C LYS A 19 -0.95 -0.96 14.35
N LEU A 20 -1.40 -1.53 13.24
CA LEU A 20 -0.50 -2.13 12.27
C LEU A 20 0.15 -0.99 11.49
N PHE A 21 1.43 -0.74 11.75
CA PHE A 21 2.13 0.44 11.26
C PHE A 21 3.55 0.10 10.83
N GLY A 22 3.84 0.15 9.54
CA GLY A 22 5.14 -0.21 9.00
C GLY A 22 5.09 -0.80 7.60
N VAL A 23 6.17 -1.46 7.18
CA VAL A 23 6.32 -2.17 5.91
C VAL A 23 6.40 -3.66 6.21
N PHE A 24 5.53 -4.44 5.60
CA PHE A 24 5.41 -5.87 5.89
C PHE A 24 5.57 -6.70 4.64
N SER A 25 6.16 -7.89 4.79
CA SER A 25 6.31 -8.86 3.71
C SER A 25 5.02 -9.65 3.49
N HIS A 26 4.65 -9.80 2.24
CA HIS A 26 3.44 -10.50 1.81
C HIS A 26 3.76 -11.58 0.81
N ARG A 27 2.92 -12.61 0.78
CA ARG A 27 2.98 -13.71 -0.18
C ARG A 27 1.78 -13.66 -1.12
N VAL A 28 2.01 -13.86 -2.40
CA VAL A 28 0.96 -14.14 -3.39
C VAL A 28 0.37 -15.52 -3.10
N LEU A 29 -0.95 -15.58 -2.90
CA LEU A 29 -1.70 -16.81 -2.61
C LEU A 29 -2.30 -17.41 -3.88
N ASP A 30 -2.81 -16.58 -4.79
CA ASP A 30 -3.32 -16.99 -6.10
C ASP A 30 -2.38 -16.51 -7.21
N ARG A 31 -1.46 -17.38 -7.63
CA ARG A 31 -0.51 -17.08 -8.70
C ARG A 31 -1.12 -17.06 -10.10
N SER A 32 -2.32 -17.59 -10.24
CA SER A 32 -3.04 -17.63 -11.52
C SER A 32 -3.82 -16.34 -11.81
N HIS A 33 -4.02 -15.53 -10.77
CA HIS A 33 -4.81 -14.31 -10.90
C HIS A 33 -4.08 -13.26 -11.77
N PRO A 34 -4.72 -12.75 -12.85
CA PRO A 34 -4.03 -11.89 -13.83
C PRO A 34 -3.48 -10.59 -13.24
N MET A 35 -4.09 -10.05 -12.18
CA MET A 35 -3.54 -8.89 -11.48
C MET A 35 -2.17 -9.13 -10.83
N LEU A 36 -1.82 -10.40 -10.59
CA LEU A 36 -0.58 -10.82 -9.96
C LEU A 36 0.44 -11.39 -10.97
N ALA A 37 0.14 -11.25 -12.27
CA ALA A 37 1.05 -11.64 -13.33
C ALA A 37 2.38 -10.86 -13.25
N ASN A 38 3.50 -11.57 -13.43
CA ASN A 38 4.85 -10.99 -13.42
C ASN A 38 5.22 -10.23 -12.12
N ILE A 39 4.54 -10.51 -11.02
CA ILE A 39 4.88 -9.99 -9.70
C ILE A 39 5.66 -11.05 -8.93
N ASN A 40 6.64 -10.62 -8.14
CA ASN A 40 7.36 -11.51 -7.23
C ASN A 40 6.37 -12.23 -6.31
N THR A 41 6.59 -13.52 -6.07
CA THR A 41 5.73 -14.32 -5.19
C THR A 41 5.76 -13.88 -3.73
N ARG A 42 6.77 -13.07 -3.36
CA ARG A 42 6.88 -12.38 -2.08
C ARG A 42 7.31 -10.93 -2.35
N PHE A 43 6.66 -9.97 -1.69
CA PHE A 43 6.95 -8.55 -1.82
C PHE A 43 6.48 -7.78 -0.58
N ASP A 44 7.00 -6.58 -0.42
CA ASP A 44 6.67 -5.71 0.69
C ASP A 44 5.51 -4.77 0.35
N MET A 45 4.74 -4.39 1.39
CA MET A 45 3.67 -3.41 1.28
C MET A 45 3.53 -2.62 2.58
N PRO A 46 3.41 -1.28 2.53
CA PRO A 46 3.14 -0.46 3.70
C PRO A 46 1.74 -0.69 4.28
N HIS A 47 1.63 -0.59 5.59
CA HIS A 47 0.37 -0.59 6.33
C HIS A 47 0.33 0.51 7.37
N SER A 48 -0.84 1.14 7.52
CA SER A 48 -1.13 2.08 8.59
C SER A 48 -2.61 1.97 8.97
N ARG A 49 -2.95 1.07 9.89
CA ARG A 49 -4.36 0.82 10.21
C ARG A 49 -4.61 0.32 11.62
N TRP A 50 -5.71 0.78 12.21
CA TRP A 50 -6.27 0.32 13.49
C TRP A 50 -7.31 -0.79 13.35
N ASN A 51 -7.72 -1.09 12.11
CA ASN A 51 -8.75 -2.08 11.86
C ASN A 51 -8.25 -3.11 10.85
N GLY A 52 -8.92 -4.25 10.80
CA GLY A 52 -8.65 -5.30 9.82
C GLY A 52 -9.86 -6.15 9.53
N ILE A 53 -9.78 -6.86 8.42
CA ILE A 53 -10.71 -7.91 8.02
C ILE A 53 -9.87 -9.16 7.81
N SER A 54 -10.28 -10.27 8.42
CA SER A 54 -9.53 -11.53 8.36
C SER A 54 -9.84 -12.33 7.10
N ALA A 55 -8.98 -13.31 6.79
CA ALA A 55 -9.19 -14.22 5.68
C ALA A 55 -10.51 -15.01 5.83
N GLU A 56 -10.82 -15.46 7.05
CA GLU A 56 -12.04 -16.21 7.35
C GLU A 56 -13.30 -15.38 7.08
N GLN A 57 -13.28 -14.08 7.42
CA GLN A 57 -14.40 -13.18 7.12
C GLN A 57 -14.65 -13.01 5.62
N LEU A 58 -13.58 -12.96 4.82
CA LEU A 58 -13.64 -12.84 3.37
C LEU A 58 -14.12 -14.14 2.72
N THR A 59 -13.48 -15.26 3.06
CA THR A 59 -13.80 -16.58 2.49
C THR A 59 -15.22 -17.03 2.85
N ALA A 60 -15.72 -16.69 4.04
CA ALA A 60 -17.10 -16.95 4.44
C ALA A 60 -18.15 -16.23 3.56
N ARG A 61 -17.73 -15.22 2.81
CA ARG A 61 -18.54 -14.48 1.85
C ARG A 61 -18.14 -14.74 0.39
N GLY A 62 -17.31 -15.75 0.14
CA GLY A 62 -16.88 -16.12 -1.20
C GLY A 62 -15.89 -15.14 -1.85
N LEU A 63 -15.23 -14.28 -1.06
CA LEU A 63 -14.24 -13.34 -1.59
C LEU A 63 -12.85 -14.00 -1.59
N PRO A 64 -12.20 -14.14 -2.76
CA PRO A 64 -10.85 -14.66 -2.85
C PRO A 64 -9.84 -13.76 -2.15
N VAL A 65 -8.97 -14.34 -1.32
CA VAL A 65 -7.79 -13.67 -0.76
C VAL A 65 -6.63 -13.88 -1.72
N LEU A 66 -6.12 -12.79 -2.28
CA LEU A 66 -5.09 -12.83 -3.31
C LEU A 66 -3.67 -12.71 -2.73
N VAL A 67 -3.51 -11.89 -1.69
CA VAL A 67 -2.22 -11.60 -1.06
C VAL A 67 -2.41 -11.48 0.45
N ALA A 68 -1.53 -12.13 1.22
CA ALA A 68 -1.49 -12.00 2.67
C ALA A 68 -0.06 -12.09 3.22
N GLY A 69 0.15 -11.53 4.41
CA GLY A 69 1.38 -11.62 5.19
C GLY A 69 1.13 -12.31 6.53
N GLU A 70 2.17 -12.91 7.09
CA GLU A 70 2.10 -13.59 8.40
C GLU A 70 1.79 -12.58 9.54
N GLU A 71 2.45 -11.43 9.54
CA GLU A 71 2.29 -10.37 10.55
C GLU A 71 1.09 -9.47 10.25
N SER A 72 0.88 -9.13 8.97
CA SER A 72 -0.11 -8.14 8.56
C SER A 72 -1.51 -8.72 8.29
N GLY A 73 -1.60 -10.04 8.07
CA GLY A 73 -2.82 -10.69 7.60
C GLY A 73 -3.12 -10.36 6.15
N VAL A 74 -4.40 -10.35 5.78
CA VAL A 74 -4.82 -10.07 4.41
C VAL A 74 -4.39 -8.67 3.98
N ALA A 75 -3.72 -8.59 2.83
CA ALA A 75 -3.34 -7.34 2.20
C ALA A 75 -4.22 -7.01 0.98
N MET A 76 -4.58 -8.03 0.19
CA MET A 76 -5.37 -7.86 -1.02
C MET A 76 -6.39 -8.99 -1.19
N ALA A 77 -7.60 -8.62 -1.57
CA ALA A 77 -8.69 -9.53 -1.90
C ALA A 77 -9.48 -8.99 -3.10
N SER A 78 -10.32 -9.82 -3.71
CA SER A 78 -11.21 -9.40 -4.80
C SER A 78 -12.67 -9.72 -4.51
N SER A 79 -13.58 -9.14 -5.30
CA SER A 79 -14.96 -9.60 -5.41
C SER A 79 -15.00 -11.05 -5.93
N PRO A 80 -16.14 -11.78 -5.77
CA PRO A 80 -16.25 -13.18 -6.19
C PRO A 80 -15.97 -13.43 -7.67
N ASP A 81 -16.19 -12.44 -8.53
CA ASP A 81 -15.84 -12.48 -9.96
C ASP A 81 -14.34 -12.26 -10.25
N GLY A 82 -13.55 -11.98 -9.22
CA GLY A 82 -12.11 -11.77 -9.31
C GLY A 82 -11.65 -10.41 -9.82
N PHE A 83 -12.57 -9.53 -10.26
CA PHE A 83 -12.15 -8.36 -11.03
C PHE A 83 -12.87 -7.05 -10.70
N ARG A 84 -14.20 -7.03 -10.58
CA ARG A 84 -14.97 -5.78 -10.48
C ARG A 84 -14.60 -4.91 -9.29
N GLN A 85 -14.16 -5.54 -8.22
CA GLN A 85 -13.74 -4.85 -7.02
C GLN A 85 -12.46 -5.50 -6.49
N ILE A 86 -11.44 -4.69 -6.29
CA ILE A 86 -10.18 -5.09 -5.67
C ILE A 86 -10.06 -4.33 -4.35
N TYR A 87 -9.82 -5.08 -3.28
CA TYR A 87 -9.77 -4.56 -1.92
C TYR A 87 -8.34 -4.63 -1.38
N PHE A 88 -7.77 -3.48 -1.08
CA PHE A 88 -6.48 -3.38 -0.40
C PHE A 88 -6.68 -3.04 1.08
N GLN A 89 -6.01 -3.77 1.97
CA GLN A 89 -5.85 -3.40 3.37
C GLN A 89 -4.49 -2.79 3.66
N GLY A 90 -3.52 -2.99 2.78
CA GLY A 90 -2.25 -2.27 2.75
C GLY A 90 -2.30 -1.10 1.77
N HIS A 91 -1.21 -0.37 1.69
CA HIS A 91 -1.07 0.88 0.92
C HIS A 91 0.06 0.78 -0.11
N PRO A 92 -0.14 0.07 -1.24
CA PRO A 92 0.89 0.01 -2.29
C PRO A 92 1.20 1.40 -2.88
N GLU A 93 0.26 2.33 -2.79
CA GLU A 93 0.36 3.70 -3.30
C GLU A 93 1.22 4.63 -2.44
N TYR A 94 1.63 4.22 -1.25
CA TYR A 94 2.42 5.08 -0.37
C TYR A 94 3.77 5.44 -0.99
N ASP A 95 4.12 6.74 -0.90
CA ASP A 95 5.45 7.23 -1.23
C ASP A 95 6.47 6.94 -0.10
N ARG A 96 7.73 7.27 -0.36
CA ARG A 96 8.83 7.11 0.61
C ARG A 96 8.51 7.73 1.98
N SER A 97 7.89 8.90 1.99
CA SER A 97 7.69 9.71 3.20
C SER A 97 6.32 9.52 3.85
N SER A 98 5.40 8.72 3.30
CA SER A 98 4.04 8.62 3.82
C SER A 98 3.98 8.16 5.28
N LEU A 99 4.65 7.05 5.61
CA LEU A 99 4.70 6.57 7.01
C LEU A 99 5.51 7.50 7.92
N LEU A 100 6.55 8.16 7.39
CA LEU A 100 7.34 9.14 8.12
C LEU A 100 6.50 10.35 8.53
N LYS A 101 5.69 10.89 7.61
CA LYS A 101 4.77 12.01 7.89
C LYS A 101 3.72 11.63 8.93
N GLU A 102 3.17 10.42 8.86
CA GLU A 102 2.26 9.93 9.89
C GLU A 102 2.95 9.81 11.24
N PHE A 103 4.15 9.25 11.27
CA PHE A 103 4.93 9.12 12.50
C PHE A 103 5.26 10.49 13.10
N ARG A 104 5.74 11.44 12.29
CA ARG A 104 6.01 12.82 12.73
C ARG A 104 4.78 13.48 13.32
N ARG A 105 3.61 13.35 12.69
CA ARG A 105 2.34 13.83 13.23
C ARG A 105 2.05 13.22 14.60
N ASP A 106 2.22 11.92 14.76
CA ASP A 106 1.95 11.23 16.02
C ASP A 106 2.97 11.65 17.10
N VAL A 107 4.25 11.94 16.76
CA VAL A 107 5.25 12.56 17.65
C VAL A 107 4.81 13.95 18.10
N GLN A 108 4.31 14.77 17.19
CA GLN A 108 3.79 16.10 17.51
C GLN A 108 2.61 16.02 18.48
N LEU A 109 1.62 15.17 18.19
CA LEU A 109 0.47 14.97 19.08
C LEU A 109 0.89 14.50 20.48
N TYR A 110 1.93 13.69 20.58
CA TYR A 110 2.49 13.28 21.86
C TYR A 110 3.14 14.46 22.59
N SER A 111 3.95 15.26 21.91
CA SER A 111 4.60 16.45 22.50
C SER A 111 3.59 17.49 22.99
N GLU A 112 2.43 17.58 22.36
CA GLU A 112 1.31 18.45 22.74
C GLU A 112 0.42 17.85 23.85
N GLY A 113 0.74 16.64 24.32
CA GLY A 113 -0.05 15.95 25.35
C GLY A 113 -1.36 15.34 24.87
N ALA A 114 -1.61 15.34 23.56
CA ALA A 114 -2.81 14.75 22.95
C ALA A 114 -2.75 13.22 22.88
N LEU A 115 -1.56 12.62 22.96
CA LEU A 115 -1.37 11.18 23.06
C LEU A 115 -0.80 10.81 24.45
N PRO A 116 -1.34 9.77 25.11
CA PRO A 116 -0.93 9.39 26.46
C PRO A 116 0.42 8.63 26.49
N ARG A 117 0.94 8.20 25.35
CA ARG A 117 2.18 7.43 25.20
C ARG A 117 2.92 7.85 23.93
N PRO A 118 4.27 7.75 23.91
CA PRO A 118 5.03 8.02 22.70
C PRO A 118 4.61 7.07 21.58
N PRO A 119 4.56 7.56 20.32
CA PRO A 119 4.21 6.72 19.18
C PRO A 119 5.24 5.63 18.96
N LYS A 120 4.77 4.44 18.59
CA LYS A 120 5.63 3.35 18.15
C LYS A 120 6.23 3.66 16.78
N LEU A 121 7.49 3.31 16.59
CA LEU A 121 8.14 3.39 15.27
C LEU A 121 7.40 2.49 14.27
N PRO A 122 7.30 2.92 12.99
CA PRO A 122 6.85 2.03 11.94
C PRO A 122 7.83 0.86 11.78
N VAL A 123 7.28 -0.36 11.83
CA VAL A 123 8.04 -1.62 11.78
C VAL A 123 8.66 -1.78 10.40
N HIS A 124 9.91 -2.25 10.33
CA HIS A 124 10.65 -2.53 9.07
C HIS A 124 10.72 -1.34 8.09
N TYR A 125 10.69 -0.12 8.61
CA TYR A 125 10.67 1.08 7.76
C TYR A 125 11.95 1.90 7.86
N PHE A 126 12.48 2.09 9.07
CA PHE A 126 13.72 2.81 9.27
C PHE A 126 14.91 1.87 9.43
N SER A 127 16.06 2.26 8.86
CA SER A 127 17.33 1.63 9.12
C SER A 127 17.72 1.73 10.61
N PRO A 128 18.68 0.94 11.09
CA PRO A 128 19.22 1.13 12.44
C PRO A 128 19.76 2.55 12.68
N ALA A 129 20.29 3.22 11.64
CA ALA A 129 20.77 4.59 11.73
C ALA A 129 19.60 5.57 11.90
N GLY A 130 18.54 5.44 11.10
CA GLY A 130 17.32 6.23 11.24
C GLY A 130 16.66 6.06 12.60
N GLN A 131 16.61 4.83 13.12
CA GLN A 131 16.08 4.57 14.46
C GLN A 131 16.90 5.25 15.58
N ARG A 132 18.24 5.30 15.46
CA ARG A 132 19.08 6.06 16.39
C ARG A 132 18.80 7.54 16.31
N LEU A 133 18.73 8.10 15.10
CA LEU A 133 18.43 9.52 14.87
C LEU A 133 17.09 9.93 15.51
N ILE A 134 16.07 9.08 15.43
CA ILE A 134 14.78 9.32 16.08
C ILE A 134 14.91 9.29 17.61
N ARG A 135 15.62 8.31 18.18
CA ARG A 135 15.82 8.25 19.63
C ARG A 135 16.53 9.49 20.14
N ASP A 136 17.65 9.86 19.50
CA ASP A 136 18.43 11.05 19.86
C ASP A 136 17.57 12.34 19.78
N TYR A 137 16.69 12.42 18.77
CA TYR A 137 15.75 13.53 18.68
C TYR A 137 14.76 13.54 19.84
N ILE A 138 14.14 12.41 20.17
CA ILE A 138 13.14 12.31 21.25
C ILE A 138 13.79 12.63 22.60
N GLU A 139 14.98 12.08 22.88
CA GLU A 139 15.73 12.30 24.13
C GLU A 139 16.19 13.75 24.28
N SER A 140 16.45 14.45 23.17
CA SER A 140 16.88 15.85 23.21
C SER A 140 15.80 16.84 23.62
N GLY A 141 14.52 16.47 23.57
CA GLY A 141 13.38 17.35 23.85
C GLY A 141 13.25 18.55 22.92
N ARG A 142 13.89 18.52 21.74
CA ARG A 142 13.83 19.61 20.75
C ARG A 142 12.40 19.80 20.22
N PRO A 143 12.06 21.03 19.76
CA PRO A 143 10.76 21.30 19.19
C PRO A 143 10.54 20.53 17.89
N ILE A 144 9.27 20.32 17.50
CA ILE A 144 8.90 19.56 16.29
C ILE A 144 9.41 20.20 14.99
N SER A 145 9.72 21.50 14.99
CA SER A 145 10.39 22.19 13.88
C SER A 145 11.75 21.57 13.53
N ASP A 146 12.43 21.03 14.52
CA ASP A 146 13.78 20.44 14.42
C ASP A 146 13.75 18.93 14.15
N PHE A 147 12.56 18.38 13.89
CA PHE A 147 12.43 16.95 13.55
C PHE A 147 13.22 16.65 12.28
N PRO A 148 14.10 15.64 12.27
CA PRO A 148 15.06 15.38 11.19
C PRO A 148 14.42 14.67 9.99
N GLU A 149 13.31 15.24 9.45
CA GLU A 149 12.47 14.60 8.43
C GLU A 149 13.26 14.28 7.14
N ALA A 150 14.08 15.20 6.65
CA ALA A 150 14.84 14.99 5.41
C ALA A 150 15.86 13.86 5.55
N GLN A 151 16.63 13.86 6.65
CA GLN A 151 17.60 12.82 6.93
C GLN A 151 16.94 11.44 7.09
N LEU A 152 15.79 11.39 7.79
CA LEU A 152 15.03 10.15 7.95
C LEU A 152 14.44 9.65 6.62
N ALA A 153 13.99 10.56 5.76
CA ALA A 153 13.48 10.17 4.45
C ALA A 153 14.58 9.54 3.56
N ASP A 154 15.81 10.01 3.68
CA ASP A 154 16.95 9.46 2.91
C ASP A 154 17.37 8.05 3.37
N GLU A 155 17.07 7.70 4.63
CA GLU A 155 17.32 6.38 5.22
C GLU A 155 16.26 5.31 4.89
N VAL A 156 15.20 5.68 4.16
CA VAL A 156 14.10 4.74 3.84
C VAL A 156 14.34 4.01 2.54
N ASP A 157 14.41 2.69 2.62
CA ASP A 157 14.38 1.81 1.45
C ASP A 157 12.95 1.60 0.95
N VAL A 158 12.70 1.95 -0.31
CA VAL A 158 11.37 1.79 -0.94
C VAL A 158 11.29 0.46 -1.67
N THR A 159 11.00 -0.60 -0.93
CA THR A 159 10.99 -1.98 -1.43
C THR A 159 9.66 -2.38 -2.11
N TRP A 160 8.61 -1.55 -2.04
CA TRP A 160 7.27 -1.87 -2.54
C TRP A 160 6.90 -1.20 -3.88
N ARG A 161 7.66 -0.17 -4.32
CA ARG A 161 7.28 0.69 -5.46
C ARG A 161 7.10 -0.06 -6.77
N ASP A 162 7.99 -0.96 -7.09
CA ASP A 162 7.94 -1.65 -8.39
C ASP A 162 6.78 -2.64 -8.44
N THR A 163 6.49 -3.32 -7.32
CA THR A 163 5.30 -4.16 -7.20
C THR A 163 4.02 -3.33 -7.29
N ALA A 164 3.97 -2.15 -6.65
CA ALA A 164 2.83 -1.25 -6.74
C ALA A 164 2.55 -0.80 -8.19
N LYS A 165 3.60 -0.46 -8.94
CA LYS A 165 3.49 -0.12 -10.38
C LYS A 165 2.99 -1.30 -11.20
N ALA A 166 3.52 -2.51 -10.95
CA ALA A 166 3.10 -3.72 -11.64
C ALA A 166 1.63 -4.06 -11.36
N LEU A 167 1.19 -3.97 -10.10
CA LEU A 167 -0.21 -4.16 -9.71
C LEU A 167 -1.14 -3.18 -10.43
N PHE A 168 -0.77 -1.90 -10.48
CA PHE A 168 -1.55 -0.88 -11.17
C PHE A 168 -1.60 -1.12 -12.68
N ALA A 169 -0.46 -1.44 -13.30
CA ALA A 169 -0.38 -1.73 -14.74
C ALA A 169 -1.20 -2.97 -15.12
N ASN A 170 -1.12 -4.03 -14.32
CA ASN A 170 -1.91 -5.25 -14.52
C ASN A 170 -3.41 -4.97 -14.41
N TRP A 171 -3.82 -4.20 -13.39
CA TRP A 171 -5.21 -3.80 -13.24
C TRP A 171 -5.70 -2.99 -14.44
N LEU A 172 -4.94 -1.99 -14.88
CA LEU A 172 -5.27 -1.18 -16.04
C LEU A 172 -5.37 -2.03 -17.32
N GLY A 173 -4.45 -2.98 -17.51
CA GLY A 173 -4.50 -3.94 -18.60
C GLY A 173 -5.76 -4.80 -18.59
N LEU A 174 -6.19 -5.27 -17.42
CA LEU A 174 -7.44 -6.02 -17.27
C LEU A 174 -8.66 -5.17 -17.57
N VAL A 175 -8.73 -3.94 -17.07
CA VAL A 175 -9.81 -2.99 -17.39
C VAL A 175 -9.91 -2.82 -18.90
N TYR A 176 -8.78 -2.57 -19.58
CA TYR A 176 -8.76 -2.44 -21.03
C TYR A 176 -9.28 -3.70 -21.73
N GLN A 177 -8.78 -4.88 -21.33
CA GLN A 177 -9.17 -6.15 -21.95
C GLN A 177 -10.63 -6.52 -21.75
N LEU A 178 -11.20 -6.23 -20.58
CA LEU A 178 -12.55 -6.66 -20.23
C LEU A 178 -13.63 -5.65 -20.58
N THR A 179 -13.28 -4.38 -20.78
CA THR A 179 -14.26 -3.31 -21.04
C THR A 179 -14.26 -2.82 -22.48
N HIS A 180 -13.20 -2.98 -23.24
CA HIS A 180 -13.14 -2.53 -24.63
C HIS A 180 -13.80 -3.56 -25.57
N LYS A 181 -14.79 -3.11 -26.35
CA LYS A 181 -15.56 -3.98 -27.25
C LYS A 181 -14.83 -4.35 -28.53
N GLU A 182 -13.94 -3.48 -29.02
CA GLU A 182 -13.27 -3.61 -30.32
C GLU A 182 -11.75 -3.62 -30.16
N ARG A 183 -11.24 -4.65 -29.51
CA ARG A 183 -9.81 -4.78 -29.18
C ARG A 183 -8.85 -4.84 -30.38
N HIS A 184 -9.37 -5.22 -31.56
CA HIS A 184 -8.59 -5.30 -32.78
C HIS A 184 -8.38 -3.96 -33.48
N LEU A 185 -9.12 -2.92 -33.09
CA LEU A 185 -8.93 -1.58 -33.59
C LEU A 185 -7.81 -0.88 -32.81
N GLN A 186 -6.82 -0.42 -33.57
CA GLN A 186 -5.78 0.45 -32.99
C GLN A 186 -6.34 1.85 -32.78
N TYR A 187 -6.09 2.42 -31.60
CA TYR A 187 -6.44 3.79 -31.30
C TYR A 187 -5.35 4.73 -31.84
N MET A 188 -5.50 5.14 -33.09
CA MET A 188 -4.49 5.89 -33.85
C MET A 188 -4.86 7.36 -34.09
N ASP A 189 -5.95 7.85 -33.51
CA ASP A 189 -6.39 9.24 -33.68
C ASP A 189 -5.31 10.23 -33.25
N GLY A 190 -4.80 11.01 -34.22
CA GLY A 190 -3.73 11.99 -34.01
C GLY A 190 -2.36 11.40 -33.69
N ILE A 191 -2.15 10.12 -33.95
CA ILE A 191 -0.85 9.43 -33.88
C ILE A 191 -0.30 9.25 -35.30
N ASP A 192 0.95 9.67 -35.52
CA ASP A 192 1.67 9.39 -36.77
C ASP A 192 2.04 7.89 -36.80
N PRO A 193 1.54 7.09 -37.77
CA PRO A 193 1.89 5.70 -37.88
C PRO A 193 3.37 5.42 -38.11
N ALA A 194 4.10 6.39 -38.67
CA ALA A 194 5.54 6.29 -38.93
C ALA A 194 6.38 6.63 -37.67
N ASP A 195 5.85 7.42 -36.74
CA ASP A 195 6.47 7.73 -35.44
C ASP A 195 5.42 7.70 -34.31
N PRO A 196 4.90 6.52 -33.94
CA PRO A 196 3.82 6.40 -32.95
C PRO A 196 4.20 6.89 -31.55
N LEU A 197 5.50 7.00 -31.24
CA LEU A 197 6.02 7.50 -29.97
C LEU A 197 6.46 8.96 -30.02
N GLY A 198 6.27 9.65 -31.14
CA GLY A 198 6.75 11.01 -31.36
C GLY A 198 6.27 12.04 -30.32
N ARG A 199 5.05 11.82 -29.79
CA ARG A 199 4.51 12.67 -28.70
C ARG A 199 5.26 12.48 -27.37
N LEU A 200 5.83 11.32 -27.13
CA LEU A 200 6.55 10.99 -25.89
C LEU A 200 8.00 11.46 -25.91
N LYS A 201 8.54 11.76 -27.13
CA LYS A 201 9.91 12.24 -27.30
C LYS A 201 10.05 13.77 -27.11
N ARG A 202 8.94 14.48 -26.95
CA ARG A 202 8.91 15.94 -26.82
C ARG A 202 8.68 16.34 -25.36
N GLY A 203 9.45 15.73 -24.44
CA GLY A 203 9.51 16.11 -23.04
C GLY A 203 10.83 16.80 -22.72
#